data_54898cbb26d00c9ac624713180c8d54a
#
_entry.id   54898cbb26d00c9ac624713180c8d54a
#
_cell.length_a   1.000
_cell.length_b   1.000
_cell.length_c   1.000
_cell.angle_alpha   90.00
_cell.angle_beta   90.00
_cell.angle_gamma   90.00
#
_symmetry.space_group_name_H-M   'P 1'
#
loop_
_entity.id
_entity.type
_entity.pdbx_description
1 polymer ?
#
loop_
_entity_poly.entity_id
_entity_poly.type
_entity_poly.pdbx_seq_one_letter_code
_entity_poly.pdbx_strand_id
1 'polypeptide(L)'
;MKFSLKKKVFASAVFNLYQFLWYLFLPFALLYFFYRSLKEPGYASNLAERLSFYRNEFKGACWCHAVSLGEFRAARPIFKKLLVNREKLLITTLTLSGKSAAQQEYRKEIKEGKVLIVYAPLEINFMFKRFLKNFKPRCCIILECDLWPVMITATYKGQIPLIFAQAHYPAKGFIRDKKFPFLKASLIEKFDLILSKSERHKKRFEYFGAKKVLIMGDARFEQTVPSHQIVAASKLKNIAFKNYFTICFASIGKQEFTIISEIIRDLHEKHKDIFFILVPRHPNDFDKYKFLFEDSSITVKLRSEMVEIKSDFKIYNEKKIKHLNNFSLLWGDSLGELNFYMAMSDLVFMGDSLNNEGSHNIIEPFALQKPVLVGPSIWGIEYPALEALDFGILKKISGQKELASALVSAYHDKKNNSFNESQVKNIKNFYKSNQGASDLFMDQMFNNKFLELNNN
;
A
#
# COMPACT_ATOMS: atom_id res chain seq x y z
N MET A 1 -23.67 12.11 16.23
CA MET A 1 -23.79 11.81 17.68
C MET A 1 -23.41 13.08 18.46
N LYS A 2 -24.33 13.72 19.18
CA LYS A 2 -23.99 14.91 19.97
C LYS A 2 -23.49 14.48 21.36
N PHE A 3 -22.23 14.75 21.65
CA PHE A 3 -21.64 14.44 22.95
C PHE A 3 -21.88 15.56 23.96
N SER A 4 -22.08 15.20 25.24
CA SER A 4 -22.23 16.16 26.32
C SER A 4 -21.01 17.06 26.48
N LEU A 5 -21.20 18.25 27.05
CA LEU A 5 -20.10 19.19 27.30
C LEU A 5 -18.97 18.54 28.11
N LYS A 6 -19.29 17.71 29.12
CA LYS A 6 -18.31 16.96 29.93
C LYS A 6 -17.39 16.08 29.06
N LYS A 7 -17.94 15.38 28.04
CA LYS A 7 -17.15 14.53 27.14
C LYS A 7 -16.25 15.36 26.21
N LYS A 8 -16.70 16.53 25.75
CA LYS A 8 -15.89 17.46 24.95
C LYS A 8 -14.72 18.03 25.77
N VAL A 9 -14.98 18.43 27.03
CA VAL A 9 -13.94 18.90 27.96
C VAL A 9 -12.91 17.80 28.21
N PHE A 10 -13.37 16.56 28.43
CA PHE A 10 -12.47 15.43 28.63
C PHE A 10 -11.63 15.15 27.38
N ALA A 11 -12.19 15.19 26.17
CA ALA A 11 -11.43 15.05 24.93
C ALA A 11 -10.35 16.13 24.78
N SER A 12 -10.66 17.37 25.17
CA SER A 12 -9.68 18.46 25.20
C SER A 12 -8.58 18.22 26.24
N ALA A 13 -8.92 17.71 27.43
CA ALA A 13 -7.92 17.36 28.44
C ALA A 13 -6.98 16.24 27.95
N VAL A 14 -7.53 15.20 27.32
CA VAL A 14 -6.73 14.13 26.72
C VAL A 14 -5.82 14.67 25.62
N PHE A 15 -6.29 15.58 24.78
CA PHE A 15 -5.46 16.22 23.76
C PHE A 15 -4.31 17.05 24.39
N ASN A 16 -4.60 17.80 25.45
CA ASN A 16 -3.57 18.58 26.15
C ASN A 16 -2.55 17.67 26.83
N LEU A 17 -3.00 16.56 27.45
CA LEU A 17 -2.10 15.55 27.99
C LEU A 17 -1.21 14.93 26.90
N TYR A 18 -1.79 14.58 25.74
CA TYR A 18 -1.03 14.10 24.58
C TYR A 18 0.03 15.10 24.15
N GLN A 19 -0.28 16.40 24.12
CA GLN A 19 0.69 17.45 23.82
C GLN A 19 1.78 17.55 24.88
N PHE A 20 1.40 17.53 26.17
CA PHE A 20 2.36 17.55 27.26
C PHE A 20 3.34 16.36 27.18
N LEU A 21 2.84 15.17 26.90
CA LEU A 21 3.69 13.99 26.70
C LEU A 21 4.65 14.16 25.52
N TRP A 22 4.21 14.76 24.40
CA TRP A 22 5.10 15.06 23.29
C TRP A 22 6.23 16.01 23.66
N TYR A 23 5.97 17.04 24.46
CA TYR A 23 7.03 17.93 24.97
C TYR A 23 8.01 17.16 25.88
N LEU A 24 7.51 16.31 26.74
CA LEU A 24 8.32 15.51 27.65
C LEU A 24 9.20 14.49 26.89
N PHE A 25 8.64 13.85 25.86
CA PHE A 25 9.35 12.83 25.08
C PHE A 25 10.19 13.40 23.93
N LEU A 26 10.10 14.68 23.62
CA LEU A 26 10.86 15.30 22.54
C LEU A 26 12.38 15.04 22.62
N PRO A 27 13.07 15.17 23.76
CA PRO A 27 14.49 14.86 23.86
C PRO A 27 14.80 13.39 23.47
N PHE A 28 13.96 12.46 23.90
CA PHE A 28 14.12 11.04 23.58
C PHE A 28 13.88 10.76 22.09
N ALA A 29 12.89 11.42 21.48
CA ALA A 29 12.67 11.34 20.04
C ALA A 29 13.89 11.86 19.26
N LEU A 30 14.52 12.96 19.69
CA LEU A 30 15.72 13.49 19.08
C LEU A 30 16.91 12.54 19.23
N LEU A 31 17.09 11.94 20.40
CA LEU A 31 18.11 10.91 20.64
C LEU A 31 17.88 9.67 19.77
N TYR A 32 16.62 9.24 19.61
CA TYR A 32 16.26 8.15 18.71
C TYR A 32 16.61 8.46 17.24
N PHE A 33 16.28 9.66 16.76
CA PHE A 33 16.64 10.06 15.40
C PHE A 33 18.16 10.16 15.21
N PHE A 34 18.88 10.64 16.22
CA PHE A 34 20.33 10.66 16.20
C PHE A 34 20.90 9.23 16.14
N TYR A 35 20.44 8.33 17.00
CA TYR A 35 20.85 6.92 16.96
C TYR A 35 20.54 6.24 15.62
N ARG A 36 19.34 6.48 15.08
CA ARG A 36 18.96 5.97 13.76
C ARG A 36 19.86 6.52 12.65
N SER A 37 20.31 7.76 12.77
CA SER A 37 21.19 8.39 11.78
C SER A 37 22.57 7.74 11.70
N LEU A 38 23.03 7.10 12.77
CA LEU A 38 24.28 6.32 12.77
C LEU A 38 24.18 5.08 11.89
N LYS A 39 22.97 4.50 11.77
CA LYS A 39 22.71 3.33 10.93
C LYS A 39 22.25 3.72 9.52
N GLU A 40 21.49 4.79 9.40
CA GLU A 40 20.90 5.29 8.18
C GLU A 40 21.12 6.82 8.08
N PRO A 41 22.21 7.30 7.44
CA PRO A 41 22.60 8.73 7.45
C PRO A 41 21.50 9.71 7.00
N GLY A 42 20.56 9.26 6.17
CA GLY A 42 19.41 10.06 5.72
C GLY A 42 18.46 10.55 6.84
N TYR A 43 18.53 9.96 8.04
CA TYR A 43 17.70 10.42 9.18
C TYR A 43 18.18 11.75 9.76
N ALA A 44 19.49 11.98 9.88
CA ALA A 44 20.04 13.22 10.43
C ALA A 44 19.87 14.42 9.48
N SER A 45 20.11 14.21 8.19
CA SER A 45 20.10 15.28 7.19
C SER A 45 18.77 16.04 7.08
N ASN A 46 17.69 15.46 7.59
CA ASN A 46 16.33 16.02 7.48
C ASN A 46 15.66 16.30 8.83
N LEU A 47 16.42 16.31 9.93
CA LEU A 47 15.88 16.56 11.27
C LEU A 47 15.28 17.97 11.37
N ALA A 48 15.87 18.96 10.69
CA ALA A 48 15.37 20.33 10.65
C ALA A 48 13.92 20.41 10.15
N GLU A 49 13.56 19.65 9.08
CA GLU A 49 12.19 19.61 8.57
C GLU A 49 11.21 19.06 9.61
N ARG A 50 11.59 17.97 10.32
CA ARG A 50 10.76 17.38 11.38
C ARG A 50 10.53 18.34 12.57
N LEU A 51 11.44 19.29 12.76
CA LEU A 51 11.33 20.38 13.72
C LEU A 51 10.71 21.67 13.11
N SER A 52 10.13 21.57 11.94
CA SER A 52 9.50 22.67 11.20
C SER A 52 10.46 23.79 10.75
N PHE A 53 11.72 23.47 10.55
CA PHE A 53 12.67 24.39 9.92
C PHE A 53 12.78 24.10 8.43
N TYR A 54 11.98 24.81 7.63
CA TYR A 54 11.97 24.68 6.17
C TYR A 54 12.67 25.88 5.54
N ARG A 55 13.48 25.62 4.52
CA ARG A 55 14.23 26.65 3.79
C ARG A 55 13.45 27.18 2.57
N ASN A 56 12.50 26.40 2.08
CA ASN A 56 11.80 26.69 0.83
C ASN A 56 10.48 27.43 1.09
N GLU A 57 10.22 28.46 0.33
CA GLU A 57 8.90 29.08 0.22
C GLU A 57 8.08 28.30 -0.82
N PHE A 58 6.95 27.73 -0.40
CA PHE A 58 6.07 26.96 -1.28
C PHE A 58 4.62 27.15 -0.84
N LYS A 59 4.14 28.41 -1.00
CA LYS A 59 2.82 28.83 -0.51
C LYS A 59 1.69 28.46 -1.49
N GLY A 60 0.48 28.23 -0.95
CA GLY A 60 -0.74 28.04 -1.72
C GLY A 60 -0.87 26.67 -2.39
N ALA A 61 -0.01 25.71 -2.08
CA ALA A 61 -0.07 24.36 -2.63
C ALA A 61 -1.18 23.51 -1.99
N CYS A 62 -1.63 22.48 -2.70
CA CYS A 62 -2.39 21.39 -2.11
C CYS A 62 -1.43 20.58 -1.22
N TRP A 63 -1.66 20.57 0.07
CA TRP A 63 -0.87 19.77 1.01
C TRP A 63 -1.41 18.35 1.06
N CYS A 64 -0.62 17.40 0.61
CA CYS A 64 -0.94 15.96 0.61
C CYS A 64 -0.07 15.25 1.65
N HIS A 65 -0.70 14.61 2.63
CA HIS A 65 0.00 13.83 3.65
C HIS A 65 -0.09 12.34 3.35
N ALA A 66 1.05 11.74 3.00
CA ALA A 66 1.24 10.31 2.76
C ALA A 66 2.40 9.81 3.64
N VAL A 67 2.09 9.12 4.72
CA VAL A 67 3.06 8.76 5.77
C VAL A 67 4.18 7.87 5.25
N SER A 68 3.84 6.90 4.42
CA SER A 68 4.73 5.84 3.97
C SER A 68 4.85 5.73 2.45
N LEU A 69 5.80 4.92 2.01
CA LEU A 69 5.95 4.55 0.59
C LEU A 69 4.67 3.92 0.01
N GLY A 70 3.99 3.09 0.82
CA GLY A 70 2.74 2.43 0.40
C GLY A 70 1.63 3.43 0.10
N GLU A 71 1.40 4.39 1.00
CA GLU A 71 0.41 5.45 0.83
C GLU A 71 0.76 6.40 -0.30
N PHE A 72 2.04 6.77 -0.41
CA PHE A 72 2.54 7.56 -1.54
C PHE A 72 2.20 6.88 -2.87
N ARG A 73 2.51 5.59 -3.00
CA ARG A 73 2.18 4.83 -4.21
C ARG A 73 0.68 4.74 -4.45
N ALA A 74 -0.12 4.49 -3.40
CA ALA A 74 -1.57 4.43 -3.49
C ALA A 74 -2.20 5.74 -4.01
N ALA A 75 -1.60 6.88 -3.66
CA ALA A 75 -2.09 8.21 -4.02
C ALA A 75 -1.63 8.72 -5.39
N ARG A 76 -0.76 8.01 -6.10
CA ARG A 76 -0.22 8.44 -7.41
C ARG A 76 -1.28 8.88 -8.42
N PRO A 77 -2.40 8.17 -8.62
CA PRO A 77 -3.44 8.62 -9.55
C PRO A 77 -4.03 9.97 -9.16
N ILE A 78 -4.23 10.21 -7.85
CA ILE A 78 -4.71 11.49 -7.31
C ILE A 78 -3.68 12.61 -7.58
N PHE A 79 -2.40 12.37 -7.26
CA PHE A 79 -1.33 13.35 -7.49
C PHE A 79 -1.20 13.71 -8.97
N LYS A 80 -1.30 12.71 -9.85
CA LYS A 80 -1.28 12.93 -11.30
C LYS A 80 -2.43 13.84 -11.75
N LYS A 81 -3.64 13.61 -11.26
CA LYS A 81 -4.82 14.43 -11.58
C LYS A 81 -4.66 15.86 -11.09
N LEU A 82 -4.18 16.07 -9.86
CA LEU A 82 -3.89 17.39 -9.32
C LEU A 82 -2.85 18.14 -10.16
N LEU A 83 -1.75 17.48 -10.56
CA LEU A 83 -0.71 18.08 -11.39
C LEU A 83 -1.21 18.41 -12.81
N VAL A 84 -2.05 17.55 -13.40
CA VAL A 84 -2.70 17.83 -14.70
C VAL A 84 -3.59 19.07 -14.59
N ASN A 85 -4.27 19.27 -13.47
CA ASN A 85 -5.05 20.47 -13.17
C ASN A 85 -4.18 21.68 -12.75
N ARG A 86 -2.85 21.62 -12.97
CA ARG A 86 -1.88 22.68 -12.66
C ARG A 86 -1.76 23.05 -11.17
N GLU A 87 -2.23 22.18 -10.26
CA GLU A 87 -2.05 22.39 -8.83
C GLU A 87 -0.60 22.15 -8.41
N LYS A 88 -0.11 23.00 -7.49
CA LYS A 88 1.17 22.75 -6.82
C LYS A 88 0.95 21.74 -5.69
N LEU A 89 1.85 20.77 -5.52
CA LEU A 89 1.76 19.74 -4.49
C LEU A 89 2.84 19.91 -3.43
N LEU A 90 2.41 20.09 -2.19
CA LEU A 90 3.26 19.94 -1.01
C LEU A 90 3.03 18.54 -0.43
N ILE A 91 3.96 17.63 -0.67
CA ILE A 91 3.85 16.24 -0.18
C ILE A 91 4.64 16.09 1.11
N THR A 92 3.96 15.66 2.18
CA THR A 92 4.62 15.34 3.44
C THR A 92 4.60 13.85 3.72
N THR A 93 5.72 13.33 4.23
CA THR A 93 5.91 11.92 4.62
C THR A 93 6.63 11.81 5.95
N LEU A 94 6.66 10.62 6.56
CA LEU A 94 7.41 10.34 7.79
C LEU A 94 8.59 9.38 7.55
N THR A 95 8.58 8.61 6.44
CA THR A 95 9.59 7.58 6.18
C THR A 95 10.63 8.04 5.16
N LEU A 96 11.89 7.59 5.34
CA LEU A 96 12.97 7.86 4.39
C LEU A 96 12.66 7.27 3.01
N SER A 97 12.18 6.02 2.97
CA SER A 97 11.82 5.34 1.72
C SER A 97 10.69 6.06 0.97
N GLY A 98 9.68 6.56 1.69
CA GLY A 98 8.59 7.35 1.10
C GLY A 98 9.11 8.66 0.47
N LYS A 99 9.98 9.40 1.19
CA LYS A 99 10.57 10.64 0.69
C LYS A 99 11.45 10.40 -0.54
N SER A 100 12.35 9.41 -0.47
CA SER A 100 13.26 9.10 -1.57
C SER A 100 12.52 8.66 -2.83
N ALA A 101 11.53 7.78 -2.70
CA ALA A 101 10.72 7.34 -3.83
C ALA A 101 9.94 8.50 -4.47
N ALA A 102 9.33 9.37 -3.66
CA ALA A 102 8.60 10.52 -4.14
C ALA A 102 9.54 11.52 -4.86
N GLN A 103 10.72 11.77 -4.31
CA GLN A 103 11.73 12.64 -4.94
C GLN A 103 12.24 12.08 -6.26
N GLN A 104 12.41 10.78 -6.36
CA GLN A 104 12.82 10.13 -7.61
C GLN A 104 11.73 10.23 -8.67
N GLU A 105 10.48 9.97 -8.29
CA GLU A 105 9.33 9.94 -9.20
C GLU A 105 8.99 11.34 -9.73
N TYR A 106 8.96 12.35 -8.86
CA TYR A 106 8.62 13.74 -9.22
C TYR A 106 9.84 14.62 -9.47
N ARG A 107 10.97 14.04 -9.86
CA ARG A 107 12.23 14.78 -10.08
C ARG A 107 12.09 15.93 -11.06
N LYS A 108 11.28 15.78 -12.10
CA LYS A 108 11.00 16.80 -13.10
C LYS A 108 10.14 17.92 -12.50
N GLU A 109 9.03 17.58 -11.88
CA GLU A 109 8.07 18.52 -11.29
C GLU A 109 8.67 19.30 -10.11
N ILE A 110 9.61 18.70 -9.38
CA ILE A 110 10.41 19.38 -8.35
C ILE A 110 11.30 20.47 -8.97
N LYS A 111 12.00 20.16 -10.07
CA LYS A 111 12.82 21.14 -10.78
C LYS A 111 11.98 22.27 -11.39
N GLU A 112 10.76 21.97 -11.82
CA GLU A 112 9.80 22.94 -12.35
C GLU A 112 9.10 23.75 -11.25
N GLY A 113 9.37 23.50 -9.96
CA GLY A 113 8.73 24.18 -8.84
C GLY A 113 7.24 23.84 -8.66
N LYS A 114 6.78 22.71 -9.19
CA LYS A 114 5.39 22.22 -9.07
C LYS A 114 5.17 21.31 -7.88
N VAL A 115 6.23 20.62 -7.43
CA VAL A 115 6.18 19.68 -6.31
C VAL A 115 7.27 20.00 -5.30
N LEU A 116 6.91 20.01 -4.03
CA LEU A 116 7.85 20.03 -2.90
C LEU A 116 7.58 18.84 -1.98
N ILE A 117 8.63 18.12 -1.61
CA ILE A 117 8.53 16.94 -0.74
C ILE A 117 9.37 17.18 0.52
N VAL A 118 8.70 17.17 1.68
CA VAL A 118 9.33 17.40 2.98
C VAL A 118 8.84 16.40 4.02
N TYR A 119 9.56 16.28 5.13
CA TYR A 119 9.00 15.56 6.27
C TYR A 119 7.92 16.39 6.96
N ALA A 120 6.87 15.69 7.42
CA ALA A 120 5.89 16.31 8.32
C ALA A 120 6.55 16.67 9.65
N PRO A 121 6.09 17.76 10.31
CA PRO A 121 6.51 18.08 11.66
C PRO A 121 6.20 16.96 12.65
N LEU A 122 6.93 16.91 13.76
CA LEU A 122 6.52 16.12 14.92
C LEU A 122 5.18 16.63 15.46
N GLU A 123 4.41 15.76 16.09
CA GLU A 123 3.04 16.01 16.59
C GLU A 123 3.02 17.02 17.76
N ILE A 124 3.61 18.19 17.56
CA ILE A 124 3.72 19.29 18.52
C ILE A 124 3.09 20.55 17.94
N ASN A 125 2.21 21.18 18.71
CA ASN A 125 1.33 22.25 18.27
C ASN A 125 2.05 23.45 17.64
N PHE A 126 3.15 23.92 18.25
CA PHE A 126 3.89 25.06 17.71
C PHE A 126 4.59 24.72 16.38
N MET A 127 5.00 23.46 16.20
CA MET A 127 5.66 23.01 14.97
C MET A 127 4.65 23.01 13.80
N PHE A 128 3.41 22.51 14.02
CA PHE A 128 2.37 22.59 13.00
C PHE A 128 1.93 24.04 12.72
N LYS A 129 1.82 24.88 13.75
CA LYS A 129 1.54 26.32 13.53
C LYS A 129 2.61 26.98 12.64
N ARG A 130 3.90 26.66 12.88
CA ARG A 130 5.01 27.15 12.08
C ARG A 130 4.97 26.61 10.65
N PHE A 131 4.70 25.30 10.47
CA PHE A 131 4.49 24.67 9.17
C PHE A 131 3.39 25.39 8.37
N LEU A 132 2.22 25.57 8.95
CA LEU A 132 1.08 26.23 8.31
C LEU A 132 1.37 27.69 7.99
N LYS A 133 2.09 28.41 8.87
CA LYS A 133 2.54 29.77 8.59
C LYS A 133 3.52 29.85 7.43
N ASN A 134 4.43 28.90 7.32
CA ASN A 134 5.46 28.84 6.26
C ASN A 134 4.83 28.53 4.90
N PHE A 135 4.00 27.49 4.81
CA PHE A 135 3.49 26.99 3.54
C PHE A 135 2.13 27.56 3.14
N LYS A 136 1.30 28.01 4.08
CA LYS A 136 -0.07 28.51 3.81
C LYS A 136 -0.81 27.65 2.78
N PRO A 137 -0.98 26.33 3.03
CA PRO A 137 -1.58 25.45 2.04
C PRO A 137 -3.02 25.85 1.75
N ARG A 138 -3.46 25.67 0.49
CA ARG A 138 -4.84 25.91 0.06
C ARG A 138 -5.82 24.94 0.71
N CYS A 139 -5.44 23.68 0.79
CA CYS A 139 -6.18 22.60 1.45
C CYS A 139 -5.18 21.57 1.99
N CYS A 140 -5.67 20.71 2.90
CA CYS A 140 -4.93 19.57 3.44
C CYS A 140 -5.67 18.28 3.07
N ILE A 141 -4.98 17.39 2.36
CA ILE A 141 -5.48 16.08 1.94
C ILE A 141 -4.70 15.01 2.70
N ILE A 142 -5.35 14.37 3.67
CA ILE A 142 -4.81 13.23 4.41
C ILE A 142 -5.22 11.96 3.68
N LEU A 143 -4.30 10.99 3.59
CA LEU A 143 -4.49 9.77 2.81
C LEU A 143 -4.61 8.54 3.72
N GLU A 144 -5.38 7.56 3.27
CA GLU A 144 -5.52 6.21 3.85
C GLU A 144 -6.11 6.17 5.26
N CYS A 145 -5.32 5.97 6.32
CA CYS A 145 -5.84 5.72 7.68
C CYS A 145 -5.26 6.61 8.78
N ASP A 146 -4.43 7.58 8.46
CA ASP A 146 -3.69 8.36 9.43
C ASP A 146 -4.47 9.54 9.99
N LEU A 147 -4.78 9.46 11.27
CA LEU A 147 -5.49 10.49 12.03
C LEU A 147 -4.56 11.09 13.10
N TRP A 148 -3.66 11.96 12.67
CA TRP A 148 -2.70 12.67 13.53
C TRP A 148 -3.39 13.82 14.27
N PRO A 149 -3.56 13.76 15.62
CA PRO A 149 -4.41 14.68 16.36
C PRO A 149 -4.00 16.14 16.26
N VAL A 150 -2.69 16.42 16.29
CA VAL A 150 -2.19 17.81 16.24
C VAL A 150 -2.29 18.37 14.84
N MET A 151 -1.87 17.60 13.84
CA MET A 151 -1.99 17.97 12.43
C MET A 151 -3.45 18.36 12.09
N ILE A 152 -4.40 17.47 12.40
CA ILE A 152 -5.83 17.70 12.16
C ILE A 152 -6.32 18.94 12.92
N THR A 153 -5.98 19.05 14.21
CA THR A 153 -6.47 20.16 15.03
C THR A 153 -5.86 21.51 14.64
N ALA A 154 -4.57 21.54 14.27
CA ALA A 154 -3.91 22.75 13.82
C ALA A 154 -4.45 23.23 12.45
N THR A 155 -4.66 22.30 11.51
CA THR A 155 -5.24 22.57 10.20
C THR A 155 -6.67 23.13 10.33
N TYR A 156 -7.51 22.48 11.13
CA TYR A 156 -8.87 22.95 11.41
C TYR A 156 -8.90 24.34 12.05
N LYS A 157 -8.04 24.59 13.06
CA LYS A 157 -7.91 25.91 13.69
C LYS A 157 -7.38 26.99 12.75
N GLY A 158 -6.55 26.57 11.77
CA GLY A 158 -6.05 27.44 10.70
C GLY A 158 -7.09 27.73 9.62
N GLN A 159 -8.33 27.19 9.73
CA GLN A 159 -9.40 27.33 8.74
C GLN A 159 -8.99 26.86 7.32
N ILE A 160 -8.10 25.87 7.26
CA ILE A 160 -7.67 25.26 6.03
C ILE A 160 -8.59 24.06 5.75
N PRO A 161 -9.21 23.98 4.55
CA PRO A 161 -10.06 22.85 4.19
C PRO A 161 -9.35 21.52 4.41
N LEU A 162 -10.01 20.61 5.14
CA LEU A 162 -9.43 19.33 5.56
C LEU A 162 -10.18 18.18 4.93
N ILE A 163 -9.51 17.47 4.04
CA ILE A 163 -10.05 16.37 3.26
C ILE A 163 -9.37 15.07 3.66
N PHE A 164 -10.14 14.01 3.88
CA PHE A 164 -9.64 12.67 4.11
C PHE A 164 -9.92 11.81 2.87
N ALA A 165 -8.92 11.57 2.05
CA ALA A 165 -9.06 10.84 0.79
C ALA A 165 -8.56 9.40 0.92
N GLN A 166 -9.16 8.49 0.13
CA GLN A 166 -8.95 7.04 0.24
C GLN A 166 -9.13 6.54 1.68
N ALA A 167 -10.05 7.16 2.39
CA ALA A 167 -10.24 6.96 3.81
C ALA A 167 -10.65 5.52 4.12
N HIS A 168 -9.84 4.88 4.94
CA HIS A 168 -9.96 3.48 5.28
C HIS A 168 -10.07 3.36 6.81
N TYR A 169 -11.09 2.64 7.29
CA TYR A 169 -11.31 2.44 8.70
C TYR A 169 -11.55 0.95 8.99
N PRO A 170 -10.49 0.16 9.25
CA PRO A 170 -10.61 -1.28 9.48
C PRO A 170 -11.49 -1.64 10.67
N ALA A 171 -12.12 -2.81 10.63
CA ALA A 171 -12.98 -3.32 11.71
C ALA A 171 -12.28 -3.34 13.07
N LYS A 172 -11.02 -3.79 13.11
CA LYS A 172 -10.21 -3.84 14.35
C LYS A 172 -10.05 -2.45 15.00
N GLY A 173 -9.76 -1.43 14.18
CA GLY A 173 -9.66 -0.04 14.64
C GLY A 173 -11.02 0.50 15.11
N PHE A 174 -12.07 0.23 14.36
CA PHE A 174 -13.41 0.66 14.70
C PHE A 174 -13.91 0.08 16.04
N ILE A 175 -13.70 -1.23 16.26
CA ILE A 175 -14.09 -1.88 17.54
C ILE A 175 -13.30 -1.28 18.70
N ARG A 176 -12.00 -1.06 18.54
CA ARG A 176 -11.15 -0.42 19.57
C ARG A 176 -11.66 0.99 19.90
N ASP A 177 -11.91 1.80 18.87
CA ASP A 177 -12.22 3.22 19.04
C ASP A 177 -13.66 3.45 19.55
N LYS A 178 -14.55 2.46 19.41
CA LYS A 178 -15.88 2.45 20.04
C LYS A 178 -15.84 2.46 21.57
N LYS A 179 -14.71 2.08 22.19
CA LYS A 179 -14.56 2.15 23.67
C LYS A 179 -14.58 3.60 24.17
N PHE A 180 -14.01 4.54 23.38
CA PHE A 180 -13.97 5.96 23.70
C PHE A 180 -14.39 6.80 22.48
N PRO A 181 -15.66 6.69 22.05
CA PRO A 181 -16.11 7.22 20.76
C PRO A 181 -15.96 8.74 20.64
N PHE A 182 -16.06 9.48 21.75
CA PHE A 182 -15.93 10.94 21.79
C PHE A 182 -14.50 11.41 21.44
N LEU A 183 -13.47 10.62 21.72
CA LEU A 183 -12.09 10.96 21.33
C LEU A 183 -11.93 10.91 19.80
N LYS A 184 -12.41 9.83 19.19
CA LYS A 184 -12.36 9.68 17.75
C LYS A 184 -13.24 10.72 17.04
N ALA A 185 -14.45 10.91 17.52
CA ALA A 185 -15.39 11.90 16.99
C ALA A 185 -14.81 13.31 17.02
N SER A 186 -14.08 13.69 18.08
CA SER A 186 -13.44 15.00 18.20
C SER A 186 -12.41 15.31 17.08
N LEU A 187 -11.89 14.28 16.41
CA LEU A 187 -11.03 14.41 15.23
C LEU A 187 -11.83 14.33 13.94
N ILE A 188 -12.73 13.34 13.83
CA ILE A 188 -13.51 13.08 12.60
C ILE A 188 -14.42 14.28 12.25
N GLU A 189 -15.03 14.92 13.24
CA GLU A 189 -15.90 16.09 13.03
C GLU A 189 -15.19 17.32 12.44
N LYS A 190 -13.84 17.33 12.44
CA LYS A 190 -13.05 18.43 11.89
C LYS A 190 -12.86 18.35 10.38
N PHE A 191 -13.10 17.19 9.77
CA PHE A 191 -13.00 17.03 8.34
C PHE A 191 -14.18 17.69 7.62
N ASP A 192 -13.88 18.45 6.57
CA ASP A 192 -14.89 19.05 5.70
C ASP A 192 -15.45 18.01 4.73
N LEU A 193 -14.60 17.06 4.30
CA LEU A 193 -14.98 15.98 3.41
C LEU A 193 -14.18 14.71 3.73
N ILE A 194 -14.87 13.57 3.78
CA ILE A 194 -14.27 12.25 3.86
C ILE A 194 -14.66 11.45 2.62
N LEU A 195 -13.65 11.01 1.87
CA LEU A 195 -13.80 10.17 0.68
C LEU A 195 -13.35 8.76 1.04
N SER A 196 -14.32 7.91 1.39
CA SER A 196 -14.09 6.55 1.89
C SER A 196 -13.92 5.54 0.75
N LYS A 197 -13.23 4.43 1.03
CA LYS A 197 -13.03 3.36 0.03
C LYS A 197 -14.29 2.53 -0.21
N SER A 198 -15.19 2.40 0.76
CA SER A 198 -16.39 1.57 0.64
C SER A 198 -17.53 2.07 1.54
N GLU A 199 -18.75 1.55 1.29
CA GLU A 199 -19.92 1.83 2.10
C GLU A 199 -19.70 1.43 3.58
N ARG A 200 -19.00 0.35 3.83
CA ARG A 200 -18.65 -0.14 5.16
C ARG A 200 -17.79 0.87 5.92
N HIS A 201 -16.77 1.43 5.27
CA HIS A 201 -15.93 2.46 5.86
C HIS A 201 -16.70 3.77 6.06
N LYS A 202 -17.55 4.17 5.11
CA LYS A 202 -18.43 5.32 5.21
C LYS A 202 -19.28 5.24 6.49
N LYS A 203 -20.01 4.13 6.71
CA LYS A 203 -20.82 3.93 7.91
C LYS A 203 -20.02 4.04 9.22
N ARG A 204 -18.74 3.60 9.21
CA ARG A 204 -17.86 3.73 10.39
C ARG A 204 -17.46 5.18 10.67
N PHE A 205 -17.21 5.98 9.64
CA PHE A 205 -16.95 7.42 9.81
C PHE A 205 -18.19 8.17 10.25
N GLU A 206 -19.35 7.89 9.66
CA GLU A 206 -20.64 8.47 10.04
C GLU A 206 -20.99 8.16 11.50
N TYR A 207 -20.69 6.95 11.98
CA TYR A 207 -20.86 6.59 13.40
C TYR A 207 -20.10 7.53 14.34
N PHE A 208 -18.94 8.02 13.97
CA PHE A 208 -18.14 8.99 14.73
C PHE A 208 -18.50 10.46 14.42
N GLY A 209 -19.58 10.72 13.70
CA GLY A 209 -20.10 12.07 13.47
C GLY A 209 -19.44 12.83 12.33
N ALA A 210 -18.91 12.14 11.34
CA ALA A 210 -18.43 12.78 10.11
C ALA A 210 -19.56 13.60 9.45
N LYS A 211 -19.26 14.83 9.04
CA LYS A 211 -20.25 15.76 8.47
C LYS A 211 -20.65 15.37 7.04
N LYS A 212 -19.67 15.00 6.23
CA LYS A 212 -19.85 14.64 4.82
C LYS A 212 -18.95 13.48 4.47
N VAL A 213 -19.54 12.32 4.15
CA VAL A 213 -18.81 11.12 3.74
C VAL A 213 -19.35 10.64 2.41
N LEU A 214 -18.48 10.48 1.42
CA LEU A 214 -18.79 9.93 0.11
C LEU A 214 -17.93 8.71 -0.15
N ILE A 215 -18.36 7.83 -1.03
CA ILE A 215 -17.57 6.68 -1.45
C ILE A 215 -16.79 7.09 -2.70
N MET A 216 -15.47 6.95 -2.66
CA MET A 216 -14.63 7.19 -3.83
C MET A 216 -14.01 5.92 -4.43
N GLY A 217 -13.99 4.81 -3.68
CA GLY A 217 -13.22 3.64 -4.07
C GLY A 217 -11.74 3.75 -3.69
N ASP A 218 -10.90 2.99 -4.39
CA ASP A 218 -9.45 2.95 -4.14
C ASP A 218 -8.68 3.26 -5.44
N ALA A 219 -7.93 4.35 -5.43
CA ALA A 219 -7.15 4.78 -6.59
C ALA A 219 -6.06 3.77 -7.00
N ARG A 220 -5.74 2.78 -6.17
CA ARG A 220 -4.84 1.68 -6.55
C ARG A 220 -5.35 0.87 -7.75
N PHE A 221 -6.67 0.83 -8.01
CA PHE A 221 -7.24 0.23 -9.23
C PHE A 221 -6.91 1.00 -10.51
N GLU A 222 -6.34 2.19 -10.39
CA GLU A 222 -5.91 3.03 -11.53
C GLU A 222 -4.39 3.02 -11.73
N GLN A 223 -3.66 2.26 -10.91
CA GLN A 223 -2.22 2.15 -11.04
C GLN A 223 -1.85 1.38 -12.31
N THR A 224 -0.90 1.92 -13.05
CA THR A 224 -0.35 1.24 -14.24
C THR A 224 0.62 0.14 -13.82
N VAL A 225 0.40 -1.07 -14.30
CA VAL A 225 1.38 -2.13 -14.15
C VAL A 225 2.57 -1.85 -15.08
N PRO A 226 3.82 -1.93 -14.60
CA PRO A 226 4.99 -1.67 -15.44
C PRO A 226 5.08 -2.63 -16.64
N SER A 227 4.90 -2.11 -17.85
CA SER A 227 4.85 -2.91 -19.09
C SER A 227 6.11 -3.74 -19.30
N HIS A 228 7.29 -3.20 -18.95
CA HIS A 228 8.56 -3.92 -19.03
C HIS A 228 8.59 -5.18 -18.16
N GLN A 229 7.96 -5.16 -16.96
CA GLN A 229 7.87 -6.34 -16.10
C GLN A 229 6.95 -7.41 -16.71
N ILE A 230 5.86 -7.02 -17.35
CA ILE A 230 4.93 -7.96 -18.01
C ILE A 230 5.61 -8.63 -19.20
N VAL A 231 6.28 -7.84 -20.07
CA VAL A 231 7.00 -8.36 -21.24
C VAL A 231 8.07 -9.36 -20.80
N ALA A 232 8.77 -9.05 -19.76
CA ALA A 232 9.77 -9.92 -19.20
C ALA A 232 9.23 -11.23 -18.66
N ALA A 233 8.20 -11.13 -17.86
CA ALA A 233 7.51 -12.27 -17.29
C ALA A 233 7.04 -13.22 -18.40
N SER A 234 6.43 -12.67 -19.46
CA SER A 234 5.98 -13.46 -20.61
C SER A 234 7.13 -14.16 -21.32
N LYS A 235 8.25 -13.45 -21.58
CA LYS A 235 9.44 -14.04 -22.20
C LYS A 235 10.02 -15.16 -21.35
N LEU A 236 10.23 -14.94 -20.05
CA LEU A 236 10.81 -15.94 -19.17
C LEU A 236 9.89 -17.17 -19.04
N LYS A 237 8.59 -16.96 -18.86
CA LYS A 237 7.61 -18.06 -18.82
C LYS A 237 7.68 -18.90 -20.09
N ASN A 238 7.72 -18.30 -21.27
CA ASN A 238 7.76 -19.01 -22.54
C ASN A 238 9.05 -19.81 -22.77
N ILE A 239 10.19 -19.32 -22.25
CA ILE A 239 11.49 -19.98 -22.43
C ILE A 239 11.67 -21.13 -21.42
N ALA A 240 11.32 -20.92 -20.15
CA ALA A 240 11.72 -21.82 -19.07
C ALA A 240 10.58 -22.68 -18.52
N PHE A 241 9.32 -22.22 -18.51
CA PHE A 241 8.22 -22.93 -17.83
C PHE A 241 6.88 -22.85 -18.55
N LYS A 242 6.91 -22.81 -19.88
CA LYS A 242 5.69 -22.72 -20.73
C LYS A 242 4.64 -23.79 -20.39
N ASN A 243 5.10 -25.01 -20.11
CA ASN A 243 4.22 -26.18 -19.88
C ASN A 243 3.93 -26.44 -18.40
N TYR A 244 4.41 -25.58 -17.50
CA TYR A 244 4.19 -25.76 -16.07
C TYR A 244 2.98 -24.95 -15.60
N PHE A 245 2.24 -25.54 -14.65
CA PHE A 245 1.33 -24.76 -13.82
C PHE A 245 2.14 -23.94 -12.82
N THR A 246 2.07 -22.61 -12.88
CA THR A 246 2.94 -21.75 -12.10
C THR A 246 2.18 -21.12 -10.94
N ILE A 247 2.64 -21.37 -9.71
CA ILE A 247 2.08 -20.81 -8.47
C ILE A 247 3.04 -19.75 -7.93
N CYS A 248 2.54 -18.54 -7.67
CA CYS A 248 3.30 -17.48 -7.02
C CYS A 248 2.86 -17.31 -5.57
N PHE A 249 3.76 -17.55 -4.64
CA PHE A 249 3.64 -17.19 -3.23
C PHE A 249 4.21 -15.77 -3.06
N ALA A 250 3.35 -14.77 -3.09
CA ALA A 250 3.70 -13.36 -3.17
C ALA A 250 3.76 -12.69 -1.79
N SER A 251 4.83 -12.00 -1.47
CA SER A 251 5.01 -11.25 -0.22
C SER A 251 4.87 -12.13 1.03
N ILE A 252 5.57 -13.25 1.07
CA ILE A 252 5.52 -14.21 2.18
C ILE A 252 6.20 -13.63 3.42
N GLY A 253 5.45 -13.60 4.51
CA GLY A 253 5.90 -13.16 5.82
C GLY A 253 6.71 -14.20 6.57
N LYS A 254 7.50 -13.75 7.54
CA LYS A 254 8.43 -14.59 8.30
C LYS A 254 7.79 -15.85 8.90
N GLN A 255 6.57 -15.73 9.40
CA GLN A 255 5.87 -16.83 10.08
C GLN A 255 5.26 -17.86 9.11
N GLU A 256 5.20 -17.55 7.81
CA GLU A 256 4.58 -18.38 6.78
C GLU A 256 5.58 -19.28 6.06
N PHE A 257 6.90 -18.99 6.13
CA PHE A 257 7.90 -19.73 5.34
C PHE A 257 7.88 -21.24 5.59
N THR A 258 7.79 -21.69 6.83
CA THR A 258 7.76 -23.10 7.16
C THR A 258 6.55 -23.79 6.54
N ILE A 259 5.36 -23.21 6.71
CA ILE A 259 4.11 -23.74 6.15
C ILE A 259 4.19 -23.82 4.61
N ILE A 260 4.63 -22.73 3.99
CA ILE A 260 4.72 -22.66 2.53
C ILE A 260 5.78 -23.63 1.98
N SER A 261 6.93 -23.76 2.66
CA SER A 261 7.97 -24.71 2.23
C SER A 261 7.51 -26.17 2.30
N GLU A 262 6.74 -26.56 3.32
CA GLU A 262 6.13 -27.88 3.44
C GLU A 262 5.16 -28.14 2.28
N ILE A 263 4.26 -27.18 2.01
CA ILE A 263 3.31 -27.30 0.90
C ILE A 263 4.04 -27.44 -0.45
N ILE A 264 5.08 -26.64 -0.68
CA ILE A 264 5.86 -26.71 -1.94
C ILE A 264 6.52 -28.08 -2.09
N ARG A 265 7.12 -28.61 -1.02
CA ARG A 265 7.74 -29.95 -1.03
C ARG A 265 6.73 -31.05 -1.36
N ASP A 266 5.61 -31.07 -0.65
CA ASP A 266 4.54 -32.08 -0.85
C ASP A 266 3.96 -32.00 -2.28
N LEU A 267 3.74 -30.82 -2.80
CA LEU A 267 3.23 -30.63 -4.17
C LEU A 267 4.27 -31.03 -5.21
N HIS A 268 5.55 -30.68 -5.01
CA HIS A 268 6.62 -31.02 -5.95
C HIS A 268 6.88 -32.53 -6.04
N GLU A 269 6.73 -33.27 -4.94
CA GLU A 269 6.85 -34.71 -4.96
C GLU A 269 5.75 -35.36 -5.82
N LYS A 270 4.53 -34.88 -5.72
CA LYS A 270 3.34 -35.44 -6.38
C LYS A 270 3.15 -34.95 -7.81
N HIS A 271 3.57 -33.73 -8.10
CA HIS A 271 3.28 -33.02 -9.37
C HIS A 271 4.54 -32.32 -9.89
N LYS A 272 5.31 -33.00 -10.74
CA LYS A 272 6.57 -32.48 -11.30
C LYS A 272 6.39 -31.38 -12.36
N ASP A 273 5.16 -31.18 -12.81
CA ASP A 273 4.75 -30.15 -13.78
C ASP A 273 4.17 -28.87 -13.10
N ILE A 274 4.36 -28.74 -11.78
CA ILE A 274 4.12 -27.49 -11.06
C ILE A 274 5.45 -26.74 -10.88
N PHE A 275 5.43 -25.47 -11.21
CA PHE A 275 6.54 -24.54 -10.99
C PHE A 275 6.19 -23.53 -9.90
N PHE A 276 7.12 -23.28 -8.99
CA PHE A 276 6.90 -22.40 -7.86
C PHE A 276 7.69 -21.11 -7.97
N ILE A 277 7.07 -20.01 -7.57
CA ILE A 277 7.71 -18.70 -7.37
C ILE A 277 7.44 -18.30 -5.92
N LEU A 278 8.50 -18.02 -5.15
CA LEU A 278 8.37 -17.58 -3.76
C LEU A 278 9.06 -16.23 -3.60
N VAL A 279 8.29 -15.23 -3.18
CA VAL A 279 8.76 -13.86 -3.00
C VAL A 279 8.64 -13.46 -1.53
N PRO A 280 9.77 -13.34 -0.82
CA PRO A 280 9.77 -12.84 0.56
C PRO A 280 9.26 -11.40 0.66
N ARG A 281 8.63 -11.09 1.79
CA ARG A 281 8.10 -9.75 2.06
C ARG A 281 9.19 -8.70 2.29
N HIS A 282 10.25 -9.09 2.99
CA HIS A 282 11.30 -8.16 3.40
C HIS A 282 12.65 -8.55 2.80
N PRO A 283 13.48 -7.54 2.38
CA PRO A 283 14.82 -7.81 1.86
C PRO A 283 15.71 -8.60 2.83
N ASN A 284 15.53 -8.36 4.12
CA ASN A 284 16.28 -9.08 5.17
C ASN A 284 15.99 -10.59 5.22
N ASP A 285 14.95 -11.04 4.53
CA ASP A 285 14.54 -12.43 4.48
C ASP A 285 14.97 -13.12 3.18
N PHE A 286 15.58 -12.38 2.22
CA PHE A 286 16.00 -12.94 0.92
C PHE A 286 17.00 -14.10 1.07
N ASP A 287 17.87 -14.07 2.07
CA ASP A 287 18.86 -15.11 2.30
C ASP A 287 18.54 -16.08 3.43
N LYS A 288 17.58 -15.72 4.30
CA LYS A 288 17.38 -16.43 5.57
C LYS A 288 16.69 -17.77 5.46
N TYR A 289 15.76 -17.96 4.52
CA TYR A 289 14.86 -19.11 4.53
C TYR A 289 15.09 -20.10 3.38
N LYS A 290 16.12 -19.90 2.57
CA LYS A 290 16.48 -20.80 1.47
C LYS A 290 16.85 -22.21 1.97
N PHE A 291 17.46 -22.31 3.14
CA PHE A 291 17.84 -23.57 3.77
C PHE A 291 16.65 -24.56 3.94
N LEU A 292 15.41 -24.05 3.98
CA LEU A 292 14.23 -24.90 4.07
C LEU A 292 14.07 -25.85 2.87
N PHE A 293 14.82 -25.66 1.81
CA PHE A 293 14.80 -26.48 0.59
C PHE A 293 16.08 -27.28 0.36
N GLU A 294 17.15 -27.13 1.18
CA GLU A 294 18.47 -27.76 0.98
C GLU A 294 18.40 -29.29 0.98
N ASP A 295 17.60 -29.87 1.89
CA ASP A 295 17.44 -31.33 1.99
C ASP A 295 16.25 -31.87 1.16
N SER A 296 15.87 -31.18 0.10
CA SER A 296 14.74 -31.56 -0.75
C SER A 296 15.14 -31.77 -2.21
N SER A 297 14.29 -32.45 -2.98
CA SER A 297 14.45 -32.57 -4.44
C SER A 297 14.19 -31.27 -5.20
N ILE A 298 13.98 -30.15 -4.50
CA ILE A 298 13.65 -28.86 -5.07
C ILE A 298 14.93 -28.09 -5.37
N THR A 299 15.15 -27.80 -6.63
CA THR A 299 16.25 -26.93 -7.05
C THR A 299 15.78 -25.47 -7.04
N VAL A 300 16.36 -24.69 -6.13
CA VAL A 300 16.10 -23.24 -5.99
C VAL A 300 17.02 -22.44 -6.89
N LYS A 301 16.48 -21.47 -7.61
CA LYS A 301 17.24 -20.45 -8.35
C LYS A 301 16.85 -19.05 -7.89
N LEU A 302 17.87 -18.19 -7.71
CA LEU A 302 17.67 -16.80 -7.37
C LEU A 302 17.29 -15.98 -8.60
N ARG A 303 16.36 -15.04 -8.41
CA ARG A 303 16.00 -14.12 -9.48
C ARG A 303 17.20 -13.26 -9.93
N SER A 304 18.03 -12.81 -9.00
CA SER A 304 19.22 -12.01 -9.28
C SER A 304 20.25 -12.73 -10.15
N GLU A 305 20.31 -14.06 -10.12
CA GLU A 305 21.20 -14.88 -10.94
C GLU A 305 20.70 -15.05 -12.37
N MET A 306 19.40 -14.82 -12.62
CA MET A 306 18.77 -15.18 -13.90
C MET A 306 18.62 -14.01 -14.86
N VAL A 307 18.26 -12.83 -14.36
CA VAL A 307 17.83 -11.70 -15.22
C VAL A 307 18.17 -10.37 -14.59
N GLU A 308 18.86 -9.47 -15.28
CA GLU A 308 18.87 -8.05 -14.93
C GLU A 308 17.64 -7.36 -15.51
N ILE A 309 16.78 -6.84 -14.65
CA ILE A 309 15.69 -5.95 -15.06
C ILE A 309 16.23 -4.51 -14.99
N LYS A 310 16.85 -4.06 -16.09
CA LYS A 310 17.08 -2.63 -16.34
C LYS A 310 15.95 -2.10 -17.21
N SER A 311 15.85 -0.79 -17.30
CA SER A 311 14.84 -0.08 -18.12
C SER A 311 14.67 -0.62 -19.54
N ASP A 312 15.69 -1.28 -20.09
CA ASP A 312 15.74 -1.80 -21.46
C ASP A 312 15.48 -3.30 -21.55
N PHE A 313 15.15 -3.94 -20.45
CA PHE A 313 14.82 -5.35 -20.34
C PHE A 313 15.65 -6.29 -21.24
N LYS A 314 16.93 -6.42 -20.99
CA LYS A 314 17.78 -7.45 -21.62
C LYS A 314 17.81 -8.68 -20.73
N ILE A 315 17.21 -9.77 -21.21
CA ILE A 315 17.46 -11.11 -20.66
C ILE A 315 18.91 -11.43 -20.95
N TYR A 316 19.74 -11.48 -19.91
CA TYR A 316 21.12 -11.90 -20.07
C TYR A 316 21.14 -13.38 -20.47
N ASN A 317 21.63 -13.62 -21.70
CA ASN A 317 21.99 -14.93 -22.21
C ASN A 317 20.86 -15.97 -22.28
N GLU A 318 19.99 -15.84 -23.30
CA GLU A 318 18.94 -16.86 -23.61
C GLU A 318 19.49 -18.30 -23.66
N LYS A 319 20.78 -18.48 -24.05
CA LYS A 319 21.45 -19.79 -24.03
C LYS A 319 21.61 -20.33 -22.59
N LYS A 320 21.98 -19.50 -21.61
CA LYS A 320 22.05 -19.91 -20.21
C LYS A 320 20.67 -20.25 -19.63
N ILE A 321 19.60 -19.57 -20.06
CA ILE A 321 18.24 -19.84 -19.58
C ILE A 321 17.72 -21.16 -20.14
N LYS A 322 18.04 -21.52 -21.39
CA LYS A 322 17.69 -22.82 -21.97
C LYS A 322 18.34 -24.01 -21.25
N HIS A 323 19.46 -23.82 -20.58
CA HIS A 323 20.09 -24.82 -19.73
C HIS A 323 19.53 -24.85 -18.29
N LEU A 324 18.59 -23.98 -17.94
CA LEU A 324 17.94 -23.93 -16.63
C LEU A 324 16.78 -24.93 -16.48
N ASN A 325 16.65 -25.92 -17.36
CA ASN A 325 15.55 -26.88 -17.38
C ASN A 325 15.41 -27.76 -16.12
N ASN A 326 16.23 -27.55 -15.07
CA ASN A 326 16.29 -28.39 -13.88
C ASN A 326 16.03 -27.64 -12.56
N PHE A 327 15.28 -26.51 -12.55
CA PHE A 327 14.91 -25.91 -11.28
C PHE A 327 13.39 -25.87 -11.13
N SER A 328 12.95 -26.03 -9.89
CA SER A 328 11.53 -26.16 -9.54
C SER A 328 10.98 -24.93 -8.85
N LEU A 329 11.87 -24.10 -8.28
CA LEU A 329 11.51 -22.92 -7.50
C LEU A 329 12.35 -21.70 -7.91
N LEU A 330 11.66 -20.63 -8.31
CA LEU A 330 12.24 -19.30 -8.44
C LEU A 330 12.09 -18.52 -7.14
N TRP A 331 13.22 -18.20 -6.54
CA TRP A 331 13.27 -17.35 -5.34
C TRP A 331 13.36 -15.87 -5.71
N GLY A 332 12.41 -15.07 -5.27
CA GLY A 332 12.33 -13.65 -5.59
C GLY A 332 13.14 -12.78 -4.62
N ASP A 333 14.41 -12.58 -4.91
CA ASP A 333 15.37 -11.80 -4.12
C ASP A 333 15.55 -10.37 -4.64
N SER A 334 14.50 -9.77 -5.20
CA SER A 334 14.55 -8.42 -5.78
C SER A 334 13.41 -7.52 -5.27
N LEU A 335 13.69 -6.22 -5.17
CA LEU A 335 12.72 -5.21 -4.75
C LEU A 335 12.02 -4.55 -5.94
N GLY A 336 10.69 -4.33 -5.78
CA GLY A 336 9.92 -3.57 -6.78
C GLY A 336 9.51 -4.37 -8.01
N GLU A 337 9.74 -5.70 -8.01
CA GLU A 337 9.48 -6.60 -9.14
C GLU A 337 8.30 -7.55 -8.89
N LEU A 338 7.44 -7.28 -7.92
CA LEU A 338 6.35 -8.18 -7.56
C LEU A 338 5.40 -8.47 -8.74
N ASN A 339 5.15 -7.46 -9.58
CA ASN A 339 4.34 -7.62 -10.78
C ASN A 339 4.98 -8.58 -11.80
N PHE A 340 6.31 -8.60 -11.92
CA PHE A 340 7.01 -9.55 -12.76
C PHE A 340 6.77 -11.00 -12.30
N TYR A 341 6.91 -11.26 -11.00
CA TYR A 341 6.68 -12.60 -10.45
C TYR A 341 5.23 -13.06 -10.62
N MET A 342 4.26 -12.20 -10.26
CA MET A 342 2.84 -12.52 -10.41
C MET A 342 2.42 -12.65 -11.87
N ALA A 343 3.00 -11.88 -12.80
CA ALA A 343 2.66 -11.97 -14.22
C ALA A 343 3.04 -13.34 -14.82
N MET A 344 4.09 -14.00 -14.34
CA MET A 344 4.47 -15.36 -14.75
C MET A 344 3.53 -16.44 -14.21
N SER A 345 2.80 -16.19 -13.14
CA SER A 345 1.99 -17.21 -12.46
C SER A 345 0.63 -17.45 -13.13
N ASP A 346 0.07 -18.61 -12.88
CA ASP A 346 -1.32 -18.95 -13.19
C ASP A 346 -2.22 -18.70 -11.97
N LEU A 347 -1.67 -18.80 -10.75
CA LEU A 347 -2.35 -18.59 -9.48
C LEU A 347 -1.42 -17.85 -8.50
N VAL A 348 -1.97 -16.91 -7.73
CA VAL A 348 -1.25 -16.16 -6.69
C VAL A 348 -1.79 -16.50 -5.31
N PHE A 349 -0.93 -16.87 -4.39
CA PHE A 349 -1.21 -16.82 -2.96
C PHE A 349 -0.59 -15.54 -2.38
N MET A 350 -1.40 -14.70 -1.72
CA MET A 350 -0.91 -13.46 -1.11
C MET A 350 -0.57 -13.69 0.35
N GLY A 351 0.68 -13.45 0.69
CA GLY A 351 1.24 -13.69 2.03
C GLY A 351 0.84 -12.68 3.11
N ASP A 352 1.41 -12.88 4.31
CA ASP A 352 1.01 -12.25 5.57
C ASP A 352 -0.48 -12.42 5.88
N SER A 353 -1.07 -13.47 5.35
CA SER A 353 -2.50 -13.79 5.45
C SER A 353 -2.82 -15.05 6.26
N LEU A 354 -1.88 -15.98 6.44
CA LEU A 354 -2.05 -17.15 7.30
C LEU A 354 -1.91 -16.83 8.79
N ASN A 355 -1.18 -15.78 9.10
CA ASN A 355 -0.99 -15.26 10.44
C ASN A 355 -1.85 -14.00 10.66
N ASN A 356 -1.73 -13.32 11.82
CA ASN A 356 -2.57 -12.15 12.13
C ASN A 356 -1.97 -10.82 11.62
N GLU A 357 -1.34 -10.80 10.44
CA GLU A 357 -0.71 -9.60 9.86
C GLU A 357 -1.63 -8.84 8.89
N GLY A 358 -2.69 -9.46 8.39
CA GLY A 358 -3.77 -8.76 7.66
C GLY A 358 -3.67 -8.78 6.15
N SER A 359 -2.74 -9.58 5.59
CA SER A 359 -2.48 -9.73 4.15
C SER A 359 -1.92 -8.48 3.46
N HIS A 360 -1.49 -8.66 2.21
CA HIS A 360 -0.98 -7.60 1.33
C HIS A 360 -1.96 -7.28 0.20
N ASN A 361 -1.59 -6.29 -0.59
CA ASN A 361 -2.40 -5.73 -1.67
C ASN A 361 -2.79 -6.77 -2.73
N ILE A 362 -4.09 -7.07 -2.85
CA ILE A 362 -4.65 -8.00 -3.83
C ILE A 362 -5.07 -7.30 -5.15
N ILE A 363 -5.01 -5.98 -5.21
CA ILE A 363 -5.35 -5.23 -6.42
C ILE A 363 -4.30 -5.46 -7.52
N GLU A 364 -3.02 -5.63 -7.13
CA GLU A 364 -1.94 -5.88 -8.08
C GLU A 364 -2.11 -7.20 -8.87
N PRO A 365 -2.37 -8.36 -8.26
CA PRO A 365 -2.68 -9.57 -9.02
C PRO A 365 -4.00 -9.46 -9.81
N PHE A 366 -5.01 -8.73 -9.34
CA PHE A 366 -6.22 -8.46 -10.12
C PHE A 366 -5.94 -7.61 -11.36
N ALA A 367 -5.04 -6.64 -11.29
CA ALA A 367 -4.58 -5.86 -12.44
C ALA A 367 -3.93 -6.77 -13.51
N LEU A 368 -3.30 -7.85 -13.08
CA LEU A 368 -2.70 -8.88 -13.93
C LEU A 368 -3.69 -10.00 -14.30
N GLN A 369 -4.96 -9.86 -13.92
CA GLN A 369 -6.04 -10.84 -14.16
C GLN A 369 -5.73 -12.24 -13.57
N LYS A 370 -5.03 -12.29 -12.42
CA LYS A 370 -4.67 -13.53 -11.77
C LYS A 370 -5.68 -13.92 -10.69
N PRO A 371 -6.10 -15.20 -10.63
CA PRO A 371 -6.80 -15.74 -9.48
C PRO A 371 -5.96 -15.61 -8.20
N VAL A 372 -6.63 -15.29 -7.08
CA VAL A 372 -5.95 -15.01 -5.81
C VAL A 372 -6.50 -15.86 -4.69
N LEU A 373 -5.59 -16.43 -3.90
CA LEU A 373 -5.87 -17.05 -2.61
C LEU A 373 -5.30 -16.17 -1.50
N VAL A 374 -6.02 -16.09 -0.38
CA VAL A 374 -5.55 -15.43 0.85
C VAL A 374 -5.85 -16.31 2.05
N GLY A 375 -5.06 -16.20 3.11
CA GLY A 375 -5.34 -16.83 4.40
C GLY A 375 -6.51 -16.18 5.15
N PRO A 376 -6.75 -16.57 6.41
CA PRO A 376 -7.88 -16.09 7.19
C PRO A 376 -7.78 -14.61 7.59
N SER A 377 -6.57 -14.06 7.63
CA SER A 377 -6.30 -12.69 8.08
C SER A 377 -6.31 -11.70 6.92
N ILE A 378 -7.41 -10.98 6.76
CA ILE A 378 -7.62 -9.99 5.67
C ILE A 378 -7.95 -8.59 6.20
N TRP A 379 -7.73 -8.31 7.49
CA TRP A 379 -8.13 -7.04 8.10
C TRP A 379 -7.39 -5.81 7.52
N GLY A 380 -6.17 -6.00 7.00
CA GLY A 380 -5.40 -4.93 6.34
C GLY A 380 -5.91 -4.60 4.92
N ILE A 381 -6.61 -5.54 4.31
CA ILE A 381 -7.17 -5.42 2.97
C ILE A 381 -8.70 -5.60 2.96
N GLU A 382 -9.38 -5.29 4.08
CA GLU A 382 -10.83 -5.46 4.25
C GLU A 382 -11.62 -4.98 3.02
N TYR A 383 -11.24 -3.83 2.49
CA TYR A 383 -11.55 -3.43 1.11
C TYR A 383 -10.26 -3.52 0.27
N PRO A 384 -10.25 -4.18 -0.88
CA PRO A 384 -11.40 -4.72 -1.63
C PRO A 384 -11.67 -6.22 -1.36
N ALA A 385 -11.07 -6.84 -0.34
CA ALA A 385 -11.12 -8.28 -0.18
C ALA A 385 -12.53 -8.84 0.05
N LEU A 386 -13.36 -8.16 0.86
CA LEU A 386 -14.73 -8.64 1.12
C LEU A 386 -15.59 -8.53 -0.14
N GLU A 387 -15.47 -7.45 -0.90
CA GLU A 387 -16.16 -7.26 -2.16
C GLU A 387 -15.69 -8.30 -3.22
N ALA A 388 -14.41 -8.63 -3.23
CA ALA A 388 -13.85 -9.65 -4.13
C ALA A 388 -14.28 -11.07 -3.75
N LEU A 389 -14.47 -11.36 -2.46
CA LEU A 389 -15.06 -12.61 -1.97
C LEU A 389 -16.52 -12.74 -2.41
N ASP A 390 -17.31 -11.68 -2.22
CA ASP A 390 -18.73 -11.64 -2.61
C ASP A 390 -18.89 -11.78 -4.12
N PHE A 391 -17.94 -11.27 -4.90
CA PHE A 391 -17.91 -11.38 -6.37
C PHE A 391 -17.37 -12.74 -6.87
N GLY A 392 -16.85 -13.59 -5.98
CA GLY A 392 -16.35 -14.93 -6.29
C GLY A 392 -14.98 -14.97 -7.00
N ILE A 393 -14.19 -13.90 -6.94
CA ILE A 393 -12.86 -13.79 -7.59
C ILE A 393 -11.68 -13.94 -6.61
N LEU A 394 -11.95 -13.86 -5.33
CA LEU A 394 -10.99 -14.10 -4.25
C LEU A 394 -11.43 -15.35 -3.48
N LYS A 395 -10.51 -16.23 -3.16
CA LYS A 395 -10.78 -17.37 -2.27
C LYS A 395 -10.01 -17.20 -0.97
N LYS A 396 -10.73 -17.17 0.14
CA LYS A 396 -10.16 -17.17 1.48
C LYS A 396 -10.06 -18.60 1.99
N ILE A 397 -8.92 -18.97 2.53
CA ILE A 397 -8.61 -20.30 3.06
C ILE A 397 -8.37 -20.22 4.58
N SER A 398 -8.69 -21.29 5.31
CA SER A 398 -8.61 -21.32 6.78
C SER A 398 -7.23 -21.68 7.31
N GLY A 399 -6.36 -22.30 6.49
CA GLY A 399 -5.02 -22.71 6.92
C GLY A 399 -4.32 -23.63 5.93
N GLN A 400 -3.23 -24.27 6.40
CA GLN A 400 -2.31 -25.06 5.58
C GLN A 400 -2.99 -26.15 4.74
N LYS A 401 -3.84 -26.98 5.37
CA LYS A 401 -4.51 -28.10 4.67
C LYS A 401 -5.41 -27.63 3.55
N GLU A 402 -6.20 -26.59 3.81
CA GLU A 402 -7.10 -26.03 2.80
C GLU A 402 -6.31 -25.30 1.70
N LEU A 403 -5.18 -24.64 2.03
CA LEU A 403 -4.28 -24.07 1.02
C LEU A 403 -3.77 -25.15 0.09
N ALA A 404 -3.20 -26.24 0.61
CA ALA A 404 -2.70 -27.34 -0.21
C ALA A 404 -3.81 -27.91 -1.12
N SER A 405 -5.00 -28.18 -0.57
CA SER A 405 -6.14 -28.67 -1.35
C SER A 405 -6.59 -27.70 -2.44
N ALA A 406 -6.61 -26.40 -2.16
CA ALA A 406 -6.99 -25.37 -3.13
C ALA A 406 -5.98 -25.26 -4.27
N LEU A 407 -4.68 -25.39 -3.99
CA LEU A 407 -3.62 -25.39 -5.00
C LEU A 407 -3.72 -26.60 -5.92
N VAL A 408 -3.97 -27.79 -5.35
CA VAL A 408 -4.18 -29.04 -6.11
C VAL A 408 -5.42 -28.94 -7.00
N SER A 409 -6.54 -28.42 -6.46
CA SER A 409 -7.75 -28.19 -7.26
C SER A 409 -7.48 -27.28 -8.45
N ALA A 410 -6.84 -26.13 -8.24
CA ALA A 410 -6.53 -25.19 -9.31
C ALA A 410 -5.58 -25.81 -10.37
N TYR A 411 -4.63 -26.65 -9.95
CA TYR A 411 -3.77 -27.39 -10.88
C TYR A 411 -4.58 -28.34 -11.77
N HIS A 412 -5.48 -29.15 -11.18
CA HIS A 412 -6.33 -30.05 -11.95
C HIS A 412 -7.30 -29.31 -12.88
N ASP A 413 -7.88 -28.21 -12.41
CA ASP A 413 -8.75 -27.37 -13.22
C ASP A 413 -8.01 -26.85 -14.46
N LYS A 414 -6.75 -26.44 -14.31
CA LYS A 414 -5.91 -26.00 -15.44
C LYS A 414 -5.62 -27.15 -16.39
N LYS A 415 -5.30 -28.34 -15.90
CA LYS A 415 -4.97 -29.51 -16.70
C LYS A 415 -6.15 -30.02 -17.50
N ASN A 416 -7.35 -29.91 -16.95
CA ASN A 416 -8.60 -30.31 -17.58
C ASN A 416 -9.22 -29.22 -18.49
N ASN A 417 -8.49 -28.13 -18.77
CA ASN A 417 -8.98 -26.95 -19.49
C ASN A 417 -10.27 -26.32 -18.90
N SER A 418 -10.59 -26.64 -17.65
CA SER A 418 -11.67 -26.06 -16.87
C SER A 418 -11.22 -24.84 -16.08
N PHE A 419 -9.92 -24.51 -16.15
CA PHE A 419 -9.35 -23.29 -15.52
C PHE A 419 -9.98 -22.06 -16.19
N ASN A 420 -10.80 -21.41 -15.48
CA ASN A 420 -12.02 -20.77 -15.89
C ASN A 420 -11.77 -19.43 -16.60
N GLU A 421 -11.94 -19.36 -17.92
CA GLU A 421 -12.01 -18.09 -18.67
C GLU A 421 -13.04 -17.13 -18.05
N SER A 422 -14.11 -17.67 -17.46
CA SER A 422 -15.12 -16.89 -16.75
C SER A 422 -14.54 -16.23 -15.49
N GLN A 423 -13.65 -16.89 -14.74
CA GLN A 423 -13.00 -16.29 -13.56
C GLN A 423 -12.08 -15.13 -13.97
N VAL A 424 -11.29 -15.31 -15.02
CA VAL A 424 -10.44 -14.24 -15.57
C VAL A 424 -11.27 -13.06 -16.05
N LYS A 425 -12.37 -13.33 -16.73
CA LYS A 425 -13.34 -12.31 -17.18
C LYS A 425 -13.96 -11.58 -15.99
N ASN A 426 -14.33 -12.30 -14.93
CA ASN A 426 -14.89 -11.71 -13.71
C ASN A 426 -13.87 -10.83 -12.99
N ILE A 427 -12.62 -11.28 -12.88
CA ILE A 427 -11.52 -10.46 -12.29
C ILE A 427 -11.34 -9.16 -13.09
N LYS A 428 -11.31 -9.26 -14.43
CA LYS A 428 -11.20 -8.09 -15.30
C LYS A 428 -12.37 -7.13 -15.15
N ASN A 429 -13.60 -7.64 -15.04
CA ASN A 429 -14.80 -6.84 -14.84
C ASN A 429 -14.76 -6.13 -13.48
N PHE A 430 -14.45 -6.87 -12.40
CA PHE A 430 -14.30 -6.33 -11.05
C PHE A 430 -13.22 -5.24 -11.01
N TYR A 431 -12.05 -5.51 -11.61
CA TYR A 431 -10.96 -4.53 -11.65
C TYR A 431 -11.40 -3.23 -12.37
N LYS A 432 -12.07 -3.34 -13.51
CA LYS A 432 -12.56 -2.19 -14.28
C LYS A 432 -13.66 -1.41 -13.56
N SER A 433 -14.62 -2.10 -12.93
CA SER A 433 -15.74 -1.45 -12.24
C SER A 433 -15.31 -0.69 -10.98
N ASN A 434 -14.11 -0.97 -10.44
CA ASN A 434 -13.55 -0.27 -9.29
C ASN A 434 -12.58 0.88 -9.66
N GLN A 435 -12.42 1.19 -10.96
CA GLN A 435 -11.68 2.36 -11.44
C GLN A 435 -12.52 3.64 -11.32
N GLY A 436 -11.90 4.81 -11.46
CA GLY A 436 -12.55 6.12 -11.43
C GLY A 436 -12.47 6.84 -10.09
N ALA A 437 -11.76 6.28 -9.11
CA ALA A 437 -11.59 6.88 -7.79
C ALA A 437 -10.91 8.26 -7.85
N SER A 438 -9.90 8.43 -8.70
CA SER A 438 -9.19 9.71 -8.84
C SER A 438 -10.01 10.77 -9.57
N ASP A 439 -10.88 10.39 -10.51
CA ASP A 439 -11.81 11.30 -11.17
C ASP A 439 -12.88 11.79 -10.18
N LEU A 440 -13.48 10.86 -9.44
CA LEU A 440 -14.45 11.19 -8.39
C LEU A 440 -13.82 12.10 -7.32
N PHE A 441 -12.55 11.85 -6.94
CA PHE A 441 -11.83 12.74 -6.06
C PHE A 441 -11.77 14.17 -6.62
N MET A 442 -11.36 14.36 -7.88
CA MET A 442 -11.28 15.68 -8.51
C MET A 442 -12.64 16.36 -8.59
N ASP A 443 -13.69 15.64 -8.99
CA ASP A 443 -15.06 16.15 -9.03
C ASP A 443 -15.50 16.69 -7.65
N GLN A 444 -15.19 15.96 -6.59
CA GLN A 444 -15.51 16.39 -5.24
C GLN A 444 -14.68 17.60 -4.79
N MET A 445 -13.44 17.70 -5.22
CA MET A 445 -12.60 18.87 -4.92
C MET A 445 -13.17 20.14 -5.57
N PHE A 446 -13.66 20.05 -6.81
CA PHE A 446 -14.30 21.18 -7.50
C PHE A 446 -15.70 21.48 -6.94
N ASN A 447 -16.55 20.47 -6.77
CA ASN A 447 -17.92 20.65 -6.28
C ASN A 447 -17.99 21.27 -4.90
N ASN A 448 -16.96 21.06 -4.07
CA ASN A 448 -16.85 21.66 -2.75
C ASN A 448 -16.00 22.94 -2.73
N LYS A 449 -15.58 23.45 -3.89
CA LYS A 449 -14.78 24.67 -4.04
C LYS A 449 -13.44 24.63 -3.27
N PHE A 450 -12.87 23.45 -3.09
CA PHE A 450 -11.51 23.29 -2.52
C PHE A 450 -10.45 23.59 -3.59
N LEU A 451 -10.80 23.38 -4.85
CA LEU A 451 -10.03 23.75 -6.03
C LEU A 451 -10.89 24.57 -6.98
N GLU A 452 -10.23 25.37 -7.80
CA GLU A 452 -10.85 26.13 -8.87
C GLU A 452 -10.58 25.42 -10.20
N LEU A 453 -11.57 25.42 -11.11
CA LEU A 453 -11.32 25.04 -12.49
C LEU A 453 -10.38 26.07 -13.11
N ASN A 454 -9.17 25.65 -13.43
CA ASN A 454 -8.26 26.48 -14.22
C ASN A 454 -8.79 26.49 -15.68
N ASN A 455 -9.75 27.39 -15.96
CA ASN A 455 -10.16 27.67 -17.33
C ASN A 455 -8.94 28.27 -18.05
N ASN A 456 -8.58 27.65 -19.18
CA ASN A 456 -7.54 28.15 -20.09
C ASN A 456 -7.90 29.52 -20.65
#